data_9652658eaea5328038f21d5c282c27e9
#
_entry.id   9652658eaea5328038f21d5c282c27e9
#
_cell.length_a   1.000
_cell.length_b   1.000
_cell.length_c   1.000
_cell.angle_alpha   90.00
_cell.angle_beta   90.00
_cell.angle_gamma   90.00
#
_symmetry.space_group_name_H-M   'P 1'
#
loop_
_entity.id
_entity.type
_entity.pdbx_description
1 polymer ?
#
loop_
_entity_poly.entity_id
_entity_poly.type
_entity_poly.pdbx_seq_one_letter_code
_entity_poly.pdbx_strand_id
1 'polypeptide(L)'
;NEHFFLSYCGGLSDIPNDFCYKFSWSPLGVLKALMSTSVSIRDGEVYTVTKPWESVELYPLPMPWGEDEFEVYPNRDSLPFIEQYKMDGGLKINQFVRGTLRYKGWKNAWRDIFSEVDSLESSLAEDRLKEISDDLWNKYSYKEDEVDRVILTVELKVEKESQVIWHKQFLMDTLGNDKGSAMAQLVS
;
A
#
# COMPACT_ATOMS: atom_id res chain seq x y z
N ASN A 1 -18.00 12.11 18.65
CA ASN A 1 -17.87 11.50 17.32
C ASN A 1 -16.47 10.90 17.18
N GLU A 2 -16.36 9.74 16.57
CA GLU A 2 -15.12 9.09 16.23
C GLU A 2 -14.84 9.23 14.74
N HIS A 3 -13.60 9.51 14.37
CA HIS A 3 -13.19 9.81 13.00
C HIS A 3 -12.25 8.73 12.48
N PHE A 4 -12.49 8.30 11.25
CA PHE A 4 -11.73 7.27 10.56
C PHE A 4 -11.20 7.84 9.26
N PHE A 5 -9.91 7.66 9.02
CA PHE A 5 -9.23 8.02 7.80
C PHE A 5 -8.41 6.83 7.30
N LEU A 6 -8.72 6.34 6.12
CA LEU A 6 -7.96 5.30 5.44
C LEU A 6 -7.54 5.82 4.06
N SER A 7 -6.26 5.74 3.76
CA SER A 7 -5.74 6.07 2.44
C SER A 7 -4.80 4.97 1.96
N TYR A 8 -5.15 4.32 0.87
CA TYR A 8 -4.35 3.26 0.28
C TYR A 8 -4.03 3.58 -1.17
N CYS A 9 -2.76 3.44 -1.54
CA CYS A 9 -2.28 3.64 -2.90
C CYS A 9 -1.47 2.43 -3.35
N GLY A 10 -1.70 1.97 -4.56
CA GLY A 10 -0.95 0.88 -5.17
C GLY A 10 -0.56 1.17 -6.61
N GLY A 11 0.75 1.00 -6.92
CA GLY A 11 1.21 0.79 -8.28
C GLY A 11 1.09 -0.70 -8.60
N LEU A 12 0.35 -1.02 -9.65
CA LEU A 12 -0.03 -2.37 -10.05
C LEU A 12 0.27 -2.55 -11.53
N SER A 13 0.38 -3.79 -11.99
CA SER A 13 0.26 -4.09 -13.41
C SER A 13 -1.21 -4.02 -13.84
N ASP A 14 -1.48 -3.66 -15.10
CA ASP A 14 -2.84 -3.70 -15.64
C ASP A 14 -3.44 -5.10 -15.50
N ILE A 15 -2.68 -6.11 -15.90
CA ILE A 15 -3.07 -7.51 -15.75
C ILE A 15 -2.25 -8.15 -14.62
N PRO A 16 -2.89 -8.74 -13.59
CA PRO A 16 -2.19 -9.46 -12.54
C PRO A 16 -1.37 -10.63 -13.11
N ASN A 17 -0.14 -10.81 -12.60
CA ASN A 17 0.69 -12.00 -12.84
C ASN A 17 0.71 -12.92 -11.61
N ASP A 18 1.37 -14.06 -11.71
CA ASP A 18 1.48 -15.03 -10.60
C ASP A 18 2.22 -14.47 -9.38
N PHE A 19 3.05 -13.44 -9.57
CA PHE A 19 3.76 -12.72 -8.51
C PHE A 19 2.94 -11.57 -7.91
N CYS A 20 1.77 -11.26 -8.47
CA CYS A 20 0.88 -10.16 -8.11
C CYS A 20 1.55 -8.78 -8.09
N TYR A 21 2.66 -8.61 -8.82
CA TYR A 21 3.43 -7.38 -8.88
C TYR A 21 4.35 -7.31 -10.11
N LYS A 22 4.61 -6.10 -10.57
CA LYS A 22 5.68 -5.77 -11.52
C LYS A 22 6.41 -4.51 -11.09
N PHE A 23 7.69 -4.44 -11.41
CA PHE A 23 8.55 -3.33 -11.03
C PHE A 23 8.72 -2.34 -12.17
N SER A 24 8.30 -1.09 -11.93
CA SER A 24 8.61 0.07 -12.77
C SER A 24 9.82 0.87 -12.26
N TRP A 25 10.31 0.55 -11.07
CA TRP A 25 11.47 1.15 -10.42
C TRP A 25 12.20 0.10 -9.56
N SER A 26 13.32 0.50 -8.96
CA SER A 26 14.21 -0.43 -8.24
C SER A 26 13.49 -1.30 -7.20
N PRO A 27 13.54 -2.65 -7.34
CA PRO A 27 13.00 -3.55 -6.33
C PRO A 27 13.63 -3.36 -4.94
N LEU A 28 14.89 -2.93 -4.88
CA LEU A 28 15.57 -2.64 -3.62
C LEU A 28 14.82 -1.59 -2.77
N GLY A 29 14.26 -0.56 -3.41
CA GLY A 29 13.45 0.44 -2.73
C GLY A 29 12.15 -0.15 -2.16
N VAL A 30 11.51 -1.06 -2.88
CA VAL A 30 10.31 -1.78 -2.42
C VAL A 30 10.66 -2.68 -1.23
N LEU A 31 11.74 -3.45 -1.31
CA LEU A 31 12.20 -4.32 -0.22
C LEU A 31 12.52 -3.51 1.05
N LYS A 32 13.26 -2.41 0.91
CA LYS A 32 13.57 -1.50 2.05
C LYS A 32 12.31 -0.88 2.66
N ALA A 33 11.31 -0.52 1.86
CA ALA A 33 10.04 -0.01 2.37
C ALA A 33 9.27 -1.08 3.16
N LEU A 34 9.28 -2.33 2.70
CA LEU A 34 8.67 -3.46 3.40
C LEU A 34 9.36 -3.77 4.73
N MET A 35 10.66 -3.53 4.84
CA MET A 35 11.42 -3.72 6.08
C MET A 35 11.29 -2.54 7.05
N SER A 36 10.67 -1.44 6.65
CA SER A 36 10.49 -0.26 7.49
C SER A 36 9.29 -0.44 8.41
N THR A 37 9.48 -0.12 9.68
CA THR A 37 8.38 -0.06 10.66
C THR A 37 7.30 0.90 10.18
N SER A 38 6.05 0.51 10.31
CA SER A 38 4.89 1.36 10.08
C SER A 38 4.24 1.78 11.39
N VAL A 39 3.73 3.00 11.42
CA VAL A 39 3.01 3.57 12.57
C VAL A 39 1.70 4.18 12.07
N SER A 40 0.61 3.84 12.74
CA SER A 40 -0.74 4.29 12.41
C SER A 40 -1.57 4.46 13.68
N ILE A 41 -2.82 4.91 13.56
CA ILE A 41 -3.78 4.86 14.66
C ILE A 41 -4.81 3.77 14.34
N ARG A 42 -5.05 2.88 15.31
CA ARG A 42 -6.12 1.88 15.31
C ARG A 42 -6.79 1.86 16.67
N ASP A 43 -8.09 1.82 16.69
CA ASP A 43 -8.93 1.83 17.91
C ASP A 43 -8.58 2.99 18.87
N GLY A 44 -8.21 4.13 18.31
CA GLY A 44 -7.81 5.33 19.04
C GLY A 44 -6.40 5.32 19.62
N GLU A 45 -5.64 4.26 19.41
CA GLU A 45 -4.30 4.06 19.96
C GLU A 45 -3.24 4.00 18.85
N VAL A 46 -2.00 4.37 19.19
CA VAL A 46 -0.85 4.24 18.29
C VAL A 46 -0.54 2.76 18.07
N TYR A 47 -0.59 2.35 16.82
CA TYR A 47 -0.34 0.98 16.39
C TYR A 47 0.92 0.91 15.56
N THR A 48 1.91 0.15 16.03
CA THR A 48 3.22 0.00 15.39
C THR A 48 3.40 -1.42 14.88
N VAL A 49 3.83 -1.54 13.63
CA VAL A 49 4.11 -2.83 12.97
C VAL A 49 5.52 -2.82 12.42
N THR A 50 6.35 -3.73 12.89
CA THR A 50 7.75 -3.85 12.45
C THR A 50 7.89 -4.56 11.11
N LYS A 51 6.93 -5.41 10.76
CA LYS A 51 6.86 -6.17 9.50
C LYS A 51 5.51 -5.91 8.84
N PRO A 52 5.39 -4.88 7.98
CA PRO A 52 4.11 -4.48 7.38
C PRO A 52 3.35 -5.61 6.69
N TRP A 53 4.04 -6.59 6.08
CA TRP A 53 3.40 -7.73 5.43
C TRP A 53 2.66 -8.69 6.39
N GLU A 54 2.96 -8.63 7.70
CA GLU A 54 2.23 -9.41 8.71
C GLU A 54 0.85 -8.83 8.99
N SER A 55 0.66 -7.52 8.75
CA SER A 55 -0.60 -6.80 8.96
C SER A 55 -1.43 -6.62 7.68
N VAL A 56 -1.20 -7.43 6.66
CA VAL A 56 -2.01 -7.42 5.43
C VAL A 56 -3.43 -7.84 5.73
N GLU A 57 -4.37 -7.00 5.28
CA GLU A 57 -5.81 -7.20 5.39
C GLU A 57 -6.47 -7.17 4.01
N LEU A 58 -7.60 -7.86 3.87
CA LEU A 58 -8.45 -7.73 2.69
C LEU A 58 -9.24 -6.42 2.77
N TYR A 59 -9.30 -5.71 1.67
CA TYR A 59 -9.99 -4.44 1.56
C TYR A 59 -10.89 -4.44 0.33
N PRO A 60 -12.22 -4.43 0.52
CA PRO A 60 -13.16 -4.36 -0.59
C PRO A 60 -13.22 -2.94 -1.16
N LEU A 61 -13.18 -2.82 -2.48
CA LEU A 61 -13.35 -1.56 -3.20
C LEU A 61 -14.55 -1.63 -4.15
N PRO A 62 -15.42 -0.62 -4.14
CA PRO A 62 -16.51 -0.50 -5.10
C PRO A 62 -15.97 -0.02 -6.45
N MET A 63 -15.55 -0.97 -7.30
CA MET A 63 -15.07 -0.69 -8.64
C MET A 63 -16.24 -0.47 -9.60
N PRO A 64 -16.02 0.15 -10.79
CA PRO A 64 -17.09 0.37 -11.77
C PRO A 64 -17.82 -0.89 -12.25
N TRP A 65 -17.14 -2.04 -12.21
CA TRP A 65 -17.69 -3.35 -12.60
C TRP A 65 -18.27 -4.16 -11.44
N GLY A 66 -18.30 -3.63 -10.24
CA GLY A 66 -18.73 -4.31 -9.01
C GLY A 66 -17.66 -4.24 -7.90
N GLU A 67 -17.97 -4.84 -6.76
CA GLU A 67 -17.00 -4.91 -5.66
C GLU A 67 -15.85 -5.86 -6.03
N ASP A 68 -14.61 -5.40 -5.79
CA ASP A 68 -13.39 -6.18 -5.95
C ASP A 68 -12.58 -6.14 -4.64
N GLU A 69 -11.79 -7.15 -4.37
CA GLU A 69 -10.99 -7.25 -3.15
C GLU A 69 -9.50 -7.05 -3.45
N PHE A 70 -8.88 -6.21 -2.65
CA PHE A 70 -7.44 -5.97 -2.67
C PHE A 70 -6.81 -6.33 -1.32
N GLU A 71 -5.51 -6.47 -1.30
CA GLU A 71 -4.73 -6.58 -0.06
C GLU A 71 -4.13 -5.22 0.28
N VAL A 72 -4.25 -4.80 1.54
CA VAL A 72 -3.72 -3.53 2.03
C VAL A 72 -2.87 -3.74 3.28
N TYR A 73 -1.88 -2.88 3.46
CA TYR A 73 -1.06 -2.84 4.67
C TYR A 73 -0.56 -1.42 4.95
N PRO A 74 -0.33 -1.06 6.22
CA PRO A 74 0.18 0.27 6.56
C PRO A 74 1.59 0.46 6.04
N ASN A 75 1.91 1.69 5.59
CA ASN A 75 3.19 2.03 5.01
C ASN A 75 3.84 3.19 5.78
N ARG A 76 5.00 2.93 6.38
CA ARG A 76 5.78 3.92 7.14
C ARG A 76 4.97 4.60 8.25
N ASP A 77 5.36 5.81 8.65
CA ASP A 77 4.69 6.58 9.70
C ASP A 77 3.56 7.44 9.12
N SER A 78 2.34 7.17 9.57
CA SER A 78 1.15 7.94 9.19
C SER A 78 0.91 9.16 10.08
N LEU A 79 1.47 9.21 11.29
CA LEU A 79 1.12 10.22 12.30
C LEU A 79 1.42 11.66 11.89
N PRO A 80 2.54 11.99 11.22
CA PRO A 80 2.83 13.36 10.78
C PRO A 80 1.78 13.94 9.83
N PHE A 81 1.02 13.08 9.16
CA PHE A 81 -0.02 13.51 8.22
C PHE A 81 -1.32 13.95 8.91
N ILE A 82 -1.52 13.63 10.18
CA ILE A 82 -2.66 14.11 10.96
C ILE A 82 -2.66 15.64 11.00
N GLU A 83 -1.52 16.25 11.32
CA GLU A 83 -1.34 17.68 11.31
C GLU A 83 -1.42 18.27 9.88
N GLN A 84 -0.74 17.64 8.91
CA GLN A 84 -0.76 18.09 7.52
C GLN A 84 -2.17 18.14 6.93
N TYR A 85 -3.03 17.22 7.32
CA TYR A 85 -4.43 17.15 6.88
C TYR A 85 -5.38 17.95 7.79
N LYS A 86 -4.83 18.69 8.77
CA LYS A 86 -5.59 19.51 9.74
C LYS A 86 -6.63 18.72 10.52
N MET A 87 -6.28 17.48 10.87
CA MET A 87 -7.11 16.58 11.66
C MET A 87 -6.74 16.58 13.16
N ASP A 88 -5.76 17.39 13.55
CA ASP A 88 -5.26 17.58 14.93
C ASP A 88 -6.15 18.48 15.80
N GLY A 89 -7.15 19.12 15.23
CA GLY A 89 -8.03 20.11 15.87
C GLY A 89 -9.04 19.57 16.90
N GLY A 90 -8.64 18.63 17.76
CA GLY A 90 -9.51 18.06 18.80
C GLY A 90 -10.47 16.98 18.31
N LEU A 91 -10.24 16.41 17.13
CA LEU A 91 -10.97 15.26 16.63
C LEU A 91 -10.58 14.00 17.43
N LYS A 92 -11.57 13.23 17.86
CA LYS A 92 -11.31 11.87 18.36
C LYS A 92 -11.06 10.94 17.18
N ILE A 93 -9.77 10.73 16.86
CA ILE A 93 -9.37 9.85 15.77
C ILE A 93 -9.39 8.42 16.28
N ASN A 94 -10.24 7.58 15.70
CA ASN A 94 -10.29 6.15 15.99
C ASN A 94 -9.34 5.37 15.07
N GLN A 95 -9.29 5.76 13.78
CA GLN A 95 -8.40 5.13 12.83
C GLN A 95 -7.76 6.18 11.90
N PHE A 96 -6.45 6.08 11.73
CA PHE A 96 -5.71 6.88 10.76
C PHE A 96 -4.59 6.06 10.16
N VAL A 97 -4.77 5.64 8.91
CA VAL A 97 -3.83 4.77 8.20
C VAL A 97 -3.56 5.32 6.81
N ARG A 98 -2.27 5.47 6.49
CA ARG A 98 -1.79 5.60 5.12
C ARG A 98 -1.04 4.32 4.79
N GLY A 99 -1.42 3.69 3.70
CA GLY A 99 -0.93 2.37 3.40
C GLY A 99 -0.77 2.10 1.91
N THR A 100 -0.40 0.88 1.64
CA THR A 100 -0.16 0.35 0.30
C THR A 100 -1.26 -0.62 -0.06
N LEU A 101 -1.66 -0.60 -1.34
CA LEU A 101 -2.64 -1.49 -1.92
C LEU A 101 -1.96 -2.43 -2.91
N ARG A 102 -2.34 -3.70 -2.88
CA ARG A 102 -1.85 -4.78 -3.75
C ARG A 102 -3.01 -5.63 -4.26
N TYR A 103 -2.78 -6.36 -5.34
CA TYR A 103 -3.72 -7.38 -5.77
C TYR A 103 -3.92 -8.46 -4.70
N LYS A 104 -5.12 -8.98 -4.60
CA LYS A 104 -5.42 -10.15 -3.76
C LYS A 104 -4.51 -11.32 -4.13
N GLY A 105 -3.89 -11.94 -3.14
CA GLY A 105 -2.92 -13.01 -3.33
C GLY A 105 -1.45 -12.56 -3.25
N TRP A 106 -1.19 -11.24 -3.17
CA TRP A 106 0.17 -10.69 -3.10
C TRP A 106 0.94 -11.24 -1.89
N LYS A 107 0.34 -11.25 -0.71
CA LYS A 107 0.99 -11.76 0.51
C LYS A 107 1.45 -13.21 0.34
N ASN A 108 0.63 -14.03 -0.29
CA ASN A 108 0.99 -15.43 -0.53
C ASN A 108 2.07 -15.57 -1.62
N ALA A 109 1.97 -14.80 -2.70
CA ALA A 109 2.95 -14.81 -3.79
C ALA A 109 4.35 -14.35 -3.33
N TRP A 110 4.40 -13.44 -2.35
CA TRP A 110 5.66 -12.90 -1.82
C TRP A 110 6.18 -13.61 -0.57
N ARG A 111 5.54 -14.67 -0.12
CA ARG A 111 5.90 -15.39 1.11
C ARG A 111 7.37 -15.77 1.20
N ASP A 112 7.94 -16.28 0.11
CA ASP A 112 9.34 -16.72 0.09
C ASP A 112 10.30 -15.52 0.16
N ILE A 113 9.96 -14.40 -0.47
CA ILE A 113 10.68 -13.12 -0.36
C ILE A 113 10.67 -12.62 1.09
N PHE A 114 9.50 -12.62 1.74
CA PHE A 114 9.40 -12.20 3.14
C PHE A 114 10.23 -13.08 4.07
N SER A 115 10.19 -14.40 3.87
CA SER A 115 10.98 -15.36 4.65
C SER A 115 12.47 -15.13 4.46
N GLU A 116 12.93 -14.89 3.23
CA GLU A 116 14.32 -14.61 2.91
C GLU A 116 14.78 -13.29 3.55
N VAL A 117 14.03 -12.22 3.35
CA VAL A 117 14.33 -10.88 3.92
C VAL A 117 14.37 -10.92 5.44
N ASP A 118 13.45 -11.64 6.09
CA ASP A 118 13.38 -11.78 7.54
C ASP A 118 14.56 -12.56 8.13
N SER A 119 15.15 -13.44 7.36
CA SER A 119 16.31 -14.27 7.77
C SER A 119 17.66 -13.57 7.60
N LEU A 120 17.72 -12.37 7.01
CA LEU A 120 18.97 -11.67 6.73
C LEU A 120 19.66 -11.20 8.01
N GLU A 121 20.90 -11.64 8.20
CA GLU A 121 21.77 -11.09 9.25
C GLU A 121 22.35 -9.72 8.83
N SER A 122 22.44 -8.80 9.79
CA SER A 122 22.79 -7.38 9.53
C SER A 122 24.09 -7.16 8.75
N SER A 123 25.07 -8.08 8.87
CA SER A 123 26.40 -7.93 8.26
C SER A 123 26.45 -8.21 6.76
N LEU A 124 25.50 -9.00 6.23
CA LEU A 124 25.43 -9.39 4.81
C LEU A 124 24.12 -8.94 4.14
N ALA A 125 23.25 -8.27 4.90
CA ALA A 125 21.90 -7.94 4.46
C ALA A 125 21.88 -7.07 3.20
N GLU A 126 22.77 -6.08 3.10
CA GLU A 126 22.73 -5.13 1.99
C GLU A 126 23.12 -5.76 0.66
N ASP A 127 24.17 -6.59 0.63
CA ASP A 127 24.59 -7.27 -0.59
C ASP A 127 23.56 -8.30 -1.03
N ARG A 128 22.99 -9.06 -0.07
CA ARG A 128 21.94 -10.03 -0.37
C ARG A 128 20.64 -9.35 -0.86
N LEU A 129 20.25 -8.20 -0.29
CA LEU A 129 19.12 -7.44 -0.78
C LEU A 129 19.31 -6.93 -2.22
N LYS A 130 20.55 -6.56 -2.59
CA LYS A 130 20.86 -6.20 -3.97
C LYS A 130 20.72 -7.39 -4.93
N GLU A 131 21.21 -8.56 -4.55
CA GLU A 131 21.04 -9.79 -5.34
C GLU A 131 19.58 -10.14 -5.54
N ILE A 132 18.76 -10.12 -4.47
CA ILE A 132 17.31 -10.33 -4.54
C ILE A 132 16.67 -9.28 -5.46
N SER A 133 17.06 -8.01 -5.33
CA SER A 133 16.56 -6.93 -6.16
C SER A 133 16.87 -7.16 -7.64
N ASP A 134 18.08 -7.57 -7.99
CA ASP A 134 18.48 -7.83 -9.37
C ASP A 134 17.71 -9.03 -9.96
N ASP A 135 17.53 -10.09 -9.20
CA ASP A 135 16.74 -11.25 -9.59
C ASP A 135 15.25 -10.86 -9.83
N LEU A 136 14.68 -10.06 -8.96
CA LEU A 136 13.30 -9.60 -9.08
C LEU A 136 13.13 -8.69 -10.29
N TRP A 137 14.09 -7.79 -10.55
CA TRP A 137 14.08 -6.94 -11.72
C TRP A 137 14.10 -7.75 -13.02
N ASN A 138 15.00 -8.73 -13.11
CA ASN A 138 15.11 -9.57 -14.28
C ASN A 138 13.84 -10.38 -14.57
N LYS A 139 13.12 -10.80 -13.53
CA LYS A 139 11.93 -11.64 -13.67
C LYS A 139 10.64 -10.83 -13.86
N TYR A 140 10.53 -9.69 -13.18
CA TYR A 140 9.24 -9.00 -12.98
C TYR A 140 9.26 -7.52 -13.32
N SER A 141 10.27 -6.99 -14.02
CA SER A 141 10.22 -5.64 -14.58
C SER A 141 9.20 -5.56 -15.72
N TYR A 142 8.64 -4.36 -15.93
CA TYR A 142 7.75 -4.11 -17.07
C TYR A 142 8.50 -4.28 -18.39
N LYS A 143 7.83 -4.86 -19.39
CA LYS A 143 8.24 -4.88 -20.79
C LYS A 143 7.66 -3.67 -21.54
N GLU A 144 8.14 -3.40 -22.75
CA GLU A 144 7.76 -2.20 -23.52
C GLU A 144 6.25 -2.10 -23.83
N ASP A 145 5.57 -3.24 -23.96
CA ASP A 145 4.14 -3.33 -24.28
C ASP A 145 3.23 -3.49 -23.05
N GLU A 146 3.81 -3.51 -21.87
CA GLU A 146 3.05 -3.71 -20.63
C GLU A 146 2.65 -2.37 -19.98
N VAL A 147 1.42 -2.31 -19.52
CA VAL A 147 0.80 -1.12 -18.96
C VAL A 147 0.78 -1.21 -17.43
N ASP A 148 1.15 -0.13 -16.79
CA ASP A 148 1.00 0.03 -15.34
C ASP A 148 -0.39 0.60 -14.99
N ARG A 149 -0.79 0.40 -13.75
CA ARG A 149 -2.04 0.86 -13.17
C ARG A 149 -1.78 1.47 -11.81
N VAL A 150 -2.44 2.54 -11.47
CA VAL A 150 -2.44 3.10 -10.12
C VAL A 150 -3.87 3.14 -9.60
N ILE A 151 -4.06 2.55 -8.43
CA ILE A 151 -5.29 2.67 -7.66
C ILE A 151 -4.97 3.49 -6.41
N LEU A 152 -5.76 4.55 -6.17
CA LEU A 152 -5.75 5.32 -4.94
C LEU A 152 -7.16 5.35 -4.39
N THR A 153 -7.32 4.98 -3.14
CA THR A 153 -8.58 5.16 -2.39
C THR A 153 -8.34 5.97 -1.14
N VAL A 154 -9.28 6.87 -0.85
CA VAL A 154 -9.34 7.62 0.41
C VAL A 154 -10.72 7.44 0.98
N GLU A 155 -10.80 6.86 2.15
CA GLU A 155 -12.04 6.62 2.87
C GLU A 155 -12.07 7.46 4.15
N LEU A 156 -13.16 8.18 4.31
CA LEU A 156 -13.45 9.01 5.47
C LEU A 156 -14.78 8.59 6.08
N LYS A 157 -14.79 8.33 7.38
CA LYS A 157 -15.98 7.93 8.10
C LYS A 157 -16.08 8.63 9.44
N VAL A 158 -17.27 9.00 9.84
CA VAL A 158 -17.57 9.54 11.18
C VAL A 158 -18.64 8.67 11.83
N GLU A 159 -18.34 8.22 13.03
CA GLU A 159 -19.28 7.45 13.86
C GLU A 159 -19.67 8.22 15.12
N LYS A 160 -20.90 8.03 15.54
CA LYS A 160 -21.44 8.46 16.83
C LYS A 160 -22.15 7.27 17.47
N GLU A 161 -21.75 6.91 18.70
CA GLU A 161 -22.34 5.78 19.45
C GLU A 161 -22.38 4.48 18.61
N SER A 162 -21.24 4.20 17.90
CA SER A 162 -21.07 3.06 16.99
C SER A 162 -21.98 3.05 15.76
N GLN A 163 -22.64 4.16 15.45
CA GLN A 163 -23.43 4.33 14.23
C GLN A 163 -22.72 5.27 13.24
N VAL A 164 -22.59 4.83 11.99
CA VAL A 164 -22.05 5.66 10.92
C VAL A 164 -23.02 6.80 10.63
N ILE A 165 -22.60 8.05 10.90
CA ILE A 165 -23.38 9.25 10.64
C ILE A 165 -22.92 10.00 9.38
N TRP A 166 -21.72 9.70 8.90
CA TRP A 166 -21.20 10.24 7.66
C TRP A 166 -20.12 9.32 7.09
N HIS A 167 -20.13 9.13 5.77
CA HIS A 167 -19.15 8.30 5.06
C HIS A 167 -18.93 8.85 3.65
N LYS A 168 -17.67 8.94 3.26
CA LYS A 168 -17.25 9.23 1.88
C LYS A 168 -16.04 8.37 1.51
N GLN A 169 -16.07 7.84 0.31
CA GLN A 169 -14.95 7.13 -0.30
C GLN A 169 -14.66 7.74 -1.67
N PHE A 170 -13.39 8.05 -1.89
CA PHE A 170 -12.85 8.51 -3.17
C PHE A 170 -12.03 7.38 -3.76
N LEU A 171 -12.24 7.13 -5.03
CA LEU A 171 -11.51 6.11 -5.78
C LEU A 171 -10.95 6.76 -7.04
N MET A 172 -9.68 6.53 -7.27
CA MET A 172 -9.01 6.80 -8.53
C MET A 172 -8.37 5.52 -9.02
N ASP A 173 -8.63 5.20 -10.29
CA ASP A 173 -8.10 4.04 -10.98
C ASP A 173 -7.64 4.50 -12.36
N THR A 174 -6.34 4.50 -12.58
CA THR A 174 -5.71 5.06 -13.78
C THR A 174 -4.74 4.07 -14.40
N LEU A 175 -4.84 3.87 -15.69
CA LEU A 175 -3.89 3.11 -16.50
C LEU A 175 -2.85 4.02 -17.14
N GLY A 176 -1.63 3.53 -17.28
CA GLY A 176 -0.63 4.14 -18.15
C GLY A 176 -1.10 4.13 -19.61
N ASN A 177 -0.56 5.01 -20.43
CA ASN A 177 -0.85 5.10 -21.85
C ASN A 177 0.36 5.60 -22.63
N ASP A 178 0.20 5.88 -23.91
CA ASP A 178 1.24 6.38 -24.83
C ASP A 178 1.91 7.70 -24.37
N LYS A 179 1.30 8.41 -23.42
CA LYS A 179 1.82 9.68 -22.86
C LYS A 179 2.66 9.49 -21.61
N GLY A 180 2.68 8.29 -21.03
CA GLY A 180 3.47 7.97 -19.87
C GLY A 180 2.82 6.95 -18.92
N SER A 181 3.54 6.61 -17.86
CA SER A 181 3.05 5.71 -16.81
C SER A 181 1.83 6.29 -16.09
N ALA A 182 1.02 5.42 -15.49
CA ALA A 182 -0.12 5.85 -14.68
C ALA A 182 0.32 6.81 -13.57
N MET A 183 1.45 6.56 -12.92
CA MET A 183 1.99 7.45 -11.89
C MET A 183 2.40 8.83 -12.45
N ALA A 184 3.00 8.90 -13.63
CA ALA A 184 3.38 10.16 -14.24
C ALA A 184 2.17 11.04 -14.59
N GLN A 185 1.04 10.44 -14.94
CA GLN A 185 -0.20 11.15 -15.23
C GLN A 185 -0.86 11.76 -13.98
N LEU A 186 -0.53 11.25 -12.79
CA LEU A 186 -1.10 11.75 -11.53
C LEU A 186 -0.40 13.01 -11.02
N VAL A 187 0.84 13.24 -11.38
CA VAL A 187 1.66 14.35 -10.91
C VAL A 187 1.81 15.47 -11.95
N SER A 188 1.19 15.32 -13.11
CA SER A 188 1.11 16.35 -14.15
C SER A 188 -0.18 17.17 -14.03
#